data_46211197da9448e615556832f65da2e6
#
_entry.id   46211197da9448e615556832f65da2e6
#
_cell.length_a   1.000
_cell.length_b   1.000
_cell.length_c   1.000
_cell.angle_alpha   90.00
_cell.angle_beta   90.00
_cell.angle_gamma   90.00
#
_symmetry.space_group_name_H-M   'P 1'
#
loop_
_entity.id
_entity.type
_entity.pdbx_description
1 polymer ?
#
loop_
_entity_poly.entity_id
_entity_poly.type
_entity_poly.pdbx_seq_one_letter_code
_entity_poly.pdbx_strand_id
1 'polypeptide(L)'
;FGDSNTWGFVPGAFDPETLYMKRYSIRERWPGLLSDILGEDFHIIEEGLNGRTTNVEYPDLSGRSGTSYILPCLYSHSPLDLVILNIGINDTKVIFDRSMMEISKGMAEIIDLIRSTSYGPDMQGQPQILLLSPSALTHEGYVDQNNESAFKGGKEKSLLFNDYYEKLALDRGCHYVDLQAVVSYSKIDGLHYDKRGHAVVASIVASKINEIFT
;
A
#
# COMPACT_ATOMS: atom_id res chain seq x y z
N PHE A 1 -2.65 -6.12 0.78
CA PHE A 1 -2.18 -5.85 -0.58
C PHE A 1 -1.55 -4.45 -0.64
N GLY A 2 -0.26 -4.37 -1.05
CA GLY A 2 0.48 -3.12 -0.95
C GLY A 2 1.76 -3.08 -1.77
N ASP A 3 2.50 -1.99 -1.60
CA ASP A 3 3.78 -1.72 -2.27
C ASP A 3 5.00 -2.11 -1.42
N SER A 4 6.12 -1.41 -1.60
CA SER A 4 7.37 -1.61 -0.86
C SER A 4 7.21 -1.39 0.64
N ASN A 5 6.32 -0.52 1.08
CA ASN A 5 6.03 -0.31 2.50
C ASN A 5 5.31 -1.51 3.13
N THR A 6 4.54 -2.25 2.36
CA THR A 6 3.95 -3.53 2.80
C THR A 6 4.96 -4.68 2.70
N TRP A 7 5.77 -4.70 1.65
CA TRP A 7 6.87 -5.67 1.51
C TRP A 7 7.90 -5.53 2.63
N GLY A 8 8.09 -4.34 3.19
CA GLY A 8 9.03 -4.05 4.26
C GLY A 8 10.42 -3.65 3.77
N PHE A 9 10.48 -2.77 2.77
CA PHE A 9 11.73 -2.20 2.27
C PHE A 9 12.45 -1.40 3.36
N VAL A 10 13.76 -1.64 3.53
CA VAL A 10 14.57 -0.88 4.51
C VAL A 10 15.01 0.43 3.88
N PRO A 11 14.67 1.60 4.48
CA PRO A 11 15.03 2.90 3.93
C PRO A 11 16.51 3.03 3.58
N GLY A 12 16.81 3.52 2.37
CA GLY A 12 18.18 3.73 1.89
C GLY A 12 18.97 2.46 1.57
N ALA A 13 18.36 1.28 1.63
CA ALA A 13 19.07 0.01 1.43
C ALA A 13 18.88 -0.57 0.01
N PHE A 14 18.99 0.29 -1.00
CA PHE A 14 19.05 -0.10 -2.40
C PHE A 14 20.48 0.07 -2.92
N ASP A 15 21.05 -0.99 -3.46
CA ASP A 15 22.34 -0.97 -4.14
C ASP A 15 22.08 -1.08 -5.66
N PRO A 16 22.31 -0.02 -6.44
CA PRO A 16 22.05 -0.02 -7.87
C PRO A 16 23.02 -0.89 -8.68
N GLU A 17 24.21 -1.20 -8.15
CA GLU A 17 25.20 -2.03 -8.85
C GLU A 17 24.83 -3.51 -8.79
N THR A 18 24.37 -3.96 -7.63
CA THR A 18 24.00 -5.37 -7.37
C THR A 18 22.50 -5.62 -7.45
N LEU A 19 21.69 -4.56 -7.56
CA LEU A 19 20.24 -4.58 -7.45
C LEU A 19 19.75 -5.16 -6.12
N TYR A 20 20.62 -5.18 -5.11
CA TYR A 20 20.27 -5.68 -3.79
C TYR A 20 19.31 -4.74 -3.08
N MET A 21 18.27 -5.32 -2.51
CA MET A 21 17.27 -4.63 -1.69
C MET A 21 17.17 -5.35 -0.34
N LYS A 22 17.30 -4.61 0.75
CA LYS A 22 17.13 -5.16 2.09
C LYS A 22 15.66 -5.11 2.50
N ARG A 23 15.17 -6.23 3.02
CA ARG A 23 13.82 -6.38 3.57
C ARG A 23 13.86 -6.49 5.08
N TYR A 24 12.99 -5.78 5.79
CA TYR A 24 12.75 -6.03 7.21
C TYR A 24 12.26 -7.46 7.44
N SER A 25 12.67 -8.07 8.56
CA SER A 25 12.15 -9.36 8.98
C SER A 25 10.63 -9.30 9.20
N ILE A 26 9.98 -10.46 9.25
CA ILE A 26 8.53 -10.53 9.54
C ILE A 26 8.18 -9.87 10.88
N ARG A 27 9.09 -9.90 11.86
CA ARG A 27 8.90 -9.29 13.19
C ARG A 27 9.21 -7.79 13.23
N GLU A 28 9.51 -7.17 12.09
CA GLU A 28 9.86 -5.75 12.00
C GLU A 28 8.96 -5.00 11.01
N ARG A 29 8.40 -5.68 10.00
CA ARG A 29 7.49 -5.07 9.04
C ARG A 29 6.05 -5.15 9.51
N TRP A 30 5.23 -4.14 9.15
CA TRP A 30 3.90 -3.96 9.70
C TRP A 30 2.94 -5.16 9.54
N PRO A 31 2.94 -5.95 8.44
CA PRO A 31 2.01 -7.07 8.36
C PRO A 31 2.31 -8.18 9.37
N GLY A 32 3.60 -8.49 9.59
CA GLY A 32 4.00 -9.46 10.59
C GLY A 32 3.75 -8.97 12.02
N LEU A 33 4.04 -7.69 12.30
CA LEU A 33 3.70 -7.07 13.59
C LEU A 33 2.17 -7.02 13.81
N LEU A 34 1.39 -6.81 12.77
CA LEU A 34 -0.07 -6.88 12.82
C LEU A 34 -0.55 -8.26 13.22
N SER A 35 0.03 -9.31 12.63
CA SER A 35 -0.26 -10.70 12.99
C SER A 35 0.06 -10.99 14.47
N ASP A 36 1.21 -10.51 14.96
CA ASP A 36 1.59 -10.66 16.36
C ASP A 36 0.61 -9.94 17.31
N ILE A 37 0.09 -8.76 16.92
CA ILE A 37 -0.86 -7.98 17.74
C ILE A 37 -2.25 -8.63 17.78
N LEU A 38 -2.74 -9.11 16.64
CA LEU A 38 -4.08 -9.70 16.52
C LEU A 38 -4.16 -11.14 17.04
N GLY A 39 -3.03 -11.85 17.13
CA GLY A 39 -2.95 -13.21 17.63
C GLY A 39 -3.55 -14.27 16.70
N GLU A 40 -3.88 -15.43 17.26
CA GLU A 40 -4.26 -16.63 16.51
C GLU A 40 -5.64 -16.56 15.86
N ASP A 41 -6.49 -15.62 16.27
CA ASP A 41 -7.84 -15.45 15.71
C ASP A 41 -7.82 -14.85 14.29
N PHE A 42 -6.66 -14.33 13.85
CA PHE A 42 -6.48 -13.69 12.54
C PHE A 42 -5.32 -14.30 11.76
N HIS A 43 -5.56 -14.64 10.52
CA HIS A 43 -4.53 -15.05 9.57
C HIS A 43 -4.20 -13.89 8.62
N ILE A 44 -2.98 -13.35 8.72
CA ILE A 44 -2.53 -12.22 7.91
C ILE A 44 -1.73 -12.71 6.71
N ILE A 45 -2.21 -12.41 5.51
CA ILE A 45 -1.54 -12.74 4.25
C ILE A 45 -0.84 -11.50 3.72
N GLU A 46 0.47 -11.59 3.49
CA GLU A 46 1.29 -10.49 3.04
C GLU A 46 1.44 -10.46 1.51
N GLU A 47 0.87 -9.46 0.86
CA GLU A 47 0.95 -9.24 -0.58
C GLU A 47 1.60 -7.88 -0.89
N GLY A 48 2.83 -7.67 -0.40
CA GLY A 48 3.66 -6.50 -0.69
C GLY A 48 4.54 -6.72 -1.93
N LEU A 49 4.58 -5.74 -2.84
CA LEU A 49 5.45 -5.77 -4.02
C LEU A 49 6.12 -4.41 -4.26
N ASN A 50 7.45 -4.38 -4.25
CA ASN A 50 8.21 -3.15 -4.50
C ASN A 50 7.78 -2.50 -5.82
N GLY A 51 7.50 -1.20 -5.78
CA GLY A 51 7.09 -0.45 -6.96
C GLY A 51 5.64 -0.66 -7.40
N ARG A 52 4.80 -1.42 -6.65
CA ARG A 52 3.39 -1.61 -7.04
C ARG A 52 2.66 -0.29 -7.17
N THR A 53 1.98 -0.11 -8.28
CA THR A 53 1.11 1.01 -8.64
C THR A 53 -0.35 0.61 -8.53
N THR A 54 -1.27 1.55 -8.73
CA THR A 54 -2.70 1.23 -8.78
C THR A 54 -3.06 0.46 -10.06
N ASN A 55 -3.01 1.11 -11.22
CA ASN A 55 -3.48 0.54 -12.50
C ASN A 55 -2.56 0.83 -13.70
N VAL A 56 -1.32 1.23 -13.47
CA VAL A 56 -0.34 1.50 -14.53
C VAL A 56 0.85 0.56 -14.43
N GLU A 57 1.43 0.21 -15.56
CA GLU A 57 2.69 -0.55 -15.62
C GLU A 57 3.87 0.39 -15.85
N TYR A 58 5.05 0.01 -15.37
CA TYR A 58 6.29 0.67 -15.77
C TYR A 58 6.61 0.30 -17.22
N PRO A 59 7.20 1.23 -18.00
CA PRO A 59 7.58 0.95 -19.39
C PRO A 59 8.48 -0.29 -19.55
N ASP A 60 9.43 -0.46 -18.63
CA ASP A 60 10.47 -1.49 -18.71
C ASP A 60 10.38 -2.55 -17.60
N LEU A 61 9.29 -2.55 -16.81
CA LEU A 61 9.12 -3.45 -15.68
C LEU A 61 7.65 -3.86 -15.52
N SER A 62 7.25 -4.95 -16.15
CA SER A 62 5.88 -5.48 -16.07
C SER A 62 5.54 -6.11 -14.72
N GLY A 63 4.23 -6.26 -14.46
CA GLY A 63 3.71 -6.95 -13.28
C GLY A 63 3.67 -6.07 -12.02
N ARG A 64 3.72 -4.75 -12.18
CA ARG A 64 3.60 -3.80 -11.06
C ARG A 64 2.21 -3.20 -10.90
N SER A 65 1.37 -3.28 -11.92
CA SER A 65 -0.01 -2.81 -11.84
C SER A 65 -0.83 -3.65 -10.85
N GLY A 66 -1.46 -2.97 -9.89
CA GLY A 66 -2.34 -3.61 -8.91
C GLY A 66 -3.55 -4.26 -9.57
N THR A 67 -4.15 -3.59 -10.58
CA THR A 67 -5.31 -4.11 -11.30
C THR A 67 -5.01 -5.39 -12.07
N SER A 68 -3.77 -5.57 -12.57
CA SER A 68 -3.38 -6.79 -13.29
C SER A 68 -3.29 -8.01 -12.38
N TYR A 69 -2.99 -7.82 -11.10
CA TYR A 69 -2.69 -8.91 -10.18
C TYR A 69 -3.77 -9.15 -9.11
N ILE A 70 -4.62 -8.18 -8.82
CA ILE A 70 -5.55 -8.29 -7.68
C ILE A 70 -6.47 -9.50 -7.78
N LEU A 71 -7.05 -9.80 -8.94
CA LEU A 71 -7.96 -10.95 -9.09
C LEU A 71 -7.27 -12.31 -8.89
N PRO A 72 -6.13 -12.62 -9.53
CA PRO A 72 -5.38 -13.84 -9.23
C PRO A 72 -4.95 -13.94 -7.77
N CYS A 73 -4.54 -12.83 -7.16
CA CYS A 73 -4.16 -12.74 -5.75
C CYS A 73 -5.33 -13.14 -4.83
N LEU A 74 -6.48 -12.49 -5.00
CA LEU A 74 -7.66 -12.77 -4.18
C LEU A 74 -8.12 -14.22 -4.32
N TYR A 75 -8.15 -14.75 -5.55
CA TYR A 75 -8.56 -16.13 -5.79
C TYR A 75 -7.62 -17.14 -5.12
N SER A 76 -6.32 -16.89 -5.17
CA SER A 76 -5.31 -17.76 -4.55
C SER A 76 -5.40 -17.82 -3.03
N HIS A 77 -5.93 -16.77 -2.41
CA HIS A 77 -6.00 -16.62 -0.95
C HIS A 77 -7.43 -16.73 -0.38
N SER A 78 -8.43 -16.84 -1.26
CA SER A 78 -9.84 -16.92 -0.82
C SER A 78 -10.15 -18.22 -0.06
N PRO A 79 -11.12 -18.21 0.89
CA PRO A 79 -11.99 -17.07 1.24
C PRO A 79 -11.28 -15.99 2.07
N LEU A 80 -11.73 -14.74 1.94
CA LEU A 80 -11.13 -13.58 2.61
C LEU A 80 -12.21 -12.77 3.34
N ASP A 81 -11.99 -12.45 4.61
CA ASP A 81 -12.87 -11.58 5.38
C ASP A 81 -12.63 -10.10 5.07
N LEU A 82 -11.35 -9.72 4.91
CA LEU A 82 -10.93 -8.33 4.71
C LEU A 82 -9.76 -8.23 3.73
N VAL A 83 -9.82 -7.27 2.82
CA VAL A 83 -8.70 -6.84 1.98
C VAL A 83 -8.24 -5.47 2.42
N ILE A 84 -6.98 -5.37 2.85
CA ILE A 84 -6.34 -4.09 3.22
C ILE A 84 -5.55 -3.59 2.02
N LEU A 85 -5.84 -2.36 1.57
CA LEU A 85 -5.18 -1.71 0.43
C LEU A 85 -4.25 -0.59 0.92
N ASN A 86 -2.95 -0.72 0.66
CA ASN A 86 -1.91 0.27 0.98
C ASN A 86 -0.99 0.49 -0.22
N ILE A 87 -1.49 1.18 -1.25
CA ILE A 87 -0.78 1.48 -2.50
C ILE A 87 -1.19 2.86 -3.03
N GLY A 88 -0.42 3.36 -4.00
CA GLY A 88 -0.70 4.62 -4.70
C GLY A 88 0.50 5.56 -4.70
N ILE A 89 1.41 5.46 -3.72
CA ILE A 89 2.56 6.37 -3.65
C ILE A 89 3.46 6.25 -4.87
N ASN A 90 3.63 5.07 -5.44
CA ASN A 90 4.43 4.86 -6.65
C ASN A 90 3.85 5.52 -7.89
N ASP A 91 2.54 5.71 -7.92
CA ASP A 91 1.84 6.40 -9.01
C ASP A 91 2.19 7.89 -9.10
N THR A 92 2.75 8.47 -8.02
CA THR A 92 3.20 9.87 -8.02
C THR A 92 4.54 10.09 -8.72
N LYS A 93 5.21 9.01 -9.15
CA LYS A 93 6.48 9.10 -9.89
C LYS A 93 6.33 9.88 -11.18
N VAL A 94 7.38 10.63 -11.52
CA VAL A 94 7.45 11.46 -12.76
C VAL A 94 7.15 10.64 -14.02
N ILE A 95 7.63 9.41 -14.07
CA ILE A 95 7.48 8.53 -15.23
C ILE A 95 6.02 8.26 -15.63
N PHE A 96 5.08 8.40 -14.68
CA PHE A 96 3.66 8.16 -14.94
C PHE A 96 2.87 9.43 -15.26
N ASP A 97 3.40 10.59 -14.93
CA ASP A 97 2.79 11.92 -15.14
C ASP A 97 1.30 11.99 -14.76
N ARG A 98 0.96 11.45 -13.58
CA ARG A 98 -0.43 11.31 -13.13
C ARG A 98 -0.83 12.41 -12.16
N SER A 99 -2.07 12.86 -12.29
CA SER A 99 -2.76 13.66 -11.28
C SER A 99 -3.30 12.76 -10.13
N MET A 100 -3.59 13.36 -8.97
CA MET A 100 -4.22 12.64 -7.85
C MET A 100 -5.60 12.08 -8.21
N MET A 101 -6.33 12.75 -9.09
CA MET A 101 -7.61 12.23 -9.60
C MET A 101 -7.43 10.92 -10.37
N GLU A 102 -6.40 10.80 -11.22
CA GLU A 102 -6.10 9.59 -11.97
C GLU A 102 -5.62 8.46 -11.06
N ILE A 103 -4.83 8.78 -10.04
CA ILE A 103 -4.39 7.82 -9.03
C ILE A 103 -5.59 7.28 -8.23
N SER A 104 -6.46 8.17 -7.79
CA SER A 104 -7.70 7.79 -7.09
C SER A 104 -8.64 6.96 -7.95
N LYS A 105 -8.75 7.24 -9.25
CA LYS A 105 -9.49 6.40 -10.20
C LYS A 105 -8.87 5.00 -10.32
N GLY A 106 -7.53 4.89 -10.37
CA GLY A 106 -6.85 3.59 -10.38
C GLY A 106 -7.11 2.78 -9.10
N MET A 107 -7.17 3.43 -7.94
CA MET A 107 -7.59 2.78 -6.70
C MET A 107 -9.07 2.36 -6.73
N ALA A 108 -9.94 3.21 -7.30
CA ALA A 108 -11.36 2.86 -7.48
C ALA A 108 -11.53 1.60 -8.35
N GLU A 109 -10.74 1.45 -9.43
CA GLU A 109 -10.74 0.23 -10.26
C GLU A 109 -10.36 -1.01 -9.46
N ILE A 110 -9.36 -0.93 -8.58
CA ILE A 110 -8.99 -2.06 -7.69
C ILE A 110 -10.15 -2.42 -6.78
N ILE A 111 -10.79 -1.44 -6.13
CA ILE A 111 -11.94 -1.65 -5.26
C ILE A 111 -13.10 -2.29 -6.06
N ASP A 112 -13.38 -1.80 -7.25
CA ASP A 112 -14.44 -2.31 -8.10
C ASP A 112 -14.15 -3.76 -8.57
N LEU A 113 -12.89 -4.08 -8.86
CA LEU A 113 -12.44 -5.46 -9.15
C LEU A 113 -12.66 -6.40 -7.94
N ILE A 114 -12.27 -5.99 -6.74
CA ILE A 114 -12.51 -6.78 -5.51
C ILE A 114 -14.01 -7.05 -5.35
N ARG A 115 -14.84 -6.05 -5.54
CA ARG A 115 -16.30 -6.12 -5.41
C ARG A 115 -16.99 -6.92 -6.51
N SER A 116 -16.33 -7.12 -7.63
CA SER A 116 -16.84 -7.99 -8.70
C SER A 116 -16.71 -9.48 -8.39
N THR A 117 -16.05 -9.84 -7.27
CA THR A 117 -15.78 -11.22 -6.87
C THR A 117 -16.78 -11.75 -5.85
N SER A 118 -16.79 -13.06 -5.67
CA SER A 118 -17.46 -13.77 -4.57
C SER A 118 -16.43 -14.45 -3.65
N TYR A 119 -15.31 -13.76 -3.39
CA TYR A 119 -14.18 -14.31 -2.62
C TYR A 119 -14.22 -13.93 -1.13
N GLY A 120 -15.37 -13.45 -0.67
CA GLY A 120 -15.65 -13.17 0.73
C GLY A 120 -15.81 -14.44 1.58
N PRO A 121 -16.28 -14.32 2.83
CA PRO A 121 -16.47 -15.43 3.75
C PRO A 121 -17.25 -16.58 3.10
N ASP A 122 -16.78 -17.81 3.32
CA ASP A 122 -17.38 -19.03 2.75
C ASP A 122 -17.48 -19.05 1.21
N MET A 123 -16.64 -18.29 0.52
CA MET A 123 -16.72 -18.09 -0.95
C MET A 123 -18.06 -17.50 -1.38
N GLN A 124 -18.70 -16.72 -0.51
CA GLN A 124 -19.96 -16.02 -0.75
C GLN A 124 -19.80 -14.52 -0.51
N GLY A 125 -20.42 -13.72 -1.38
CA GLY A 125 -20.32 -12.27 -1.27
C GLY A 125 -18.90 -11.74 -1.47
N GLN A 126 -18.67 -10.55 -0.99
CA GLN A 126 -17.43 -9.80 -1.18
C GLN A 126 -16.67 -9.69 0.13
N PRO A 127 -15.32 -9.71 0.12
CA PRO A 127 -14.56 -9.35 1.32
C PRO A 127 -14.84 -7.89 1.68
N GLN A 128 -14.73 -7.56 2.97
CA GLN A 128 -14.67 -6.17 3.39
C GLN A 128 -13.39 -5.52 2.87
N ILE A 129 -13.37 -4.20 2.75
CA ILE A 129 -12.21 -3.45 2.24
C ILE A 129 -11.83 -2.38 3.25
N LEU A 130 -10.54 -2.36 3.64
CA LEU A 130 -9.93 -1.30 4.41
C LEU A 130 -8.92 -0.56 3.53
N LEU A 131 -9.22 0.69 3.21
CA LEU A 131 -8.33 1.56 2.44
C LEU A 131 -7.45 2.37 3.41
N LEU A 132 -6.14 2.33 3.20
CA LEU A 132 -5.18 3.14 3.92
C LEU A 132 -4.69 4.27 2.99
N SER A 133 -4.68 5.52 3.44
CA SER A 133 -3.95 6.55 2.71
C SER A 133 -2.45 6.34 2.88
N PRO A 134 -1.64 6.39 1.81
CA PRO A 134 -0.19 6.45 1.96
C PRO A 134 0.23 7.70 2.76
N SER A 135 1.29 7.59 3.56
CA SER A 135 1.90 8.77 4.18
C SER A 135 2.45 9.72 3.12
N ALA A 136 2.53 11.01 3.45
CA ALA A 136 3.16 11.98 2.56
C ALA A 136 4.67 11.77 2.47
N LEU A 137 5.25 11.98 1.29
CA LEU A 137 6.70 11.99 1.10
C LEU A 137 7.35 13.05 2.01
N THR A 138 8.35 12.66 2.79
CA THR A 138 9.08 13.63 3.63
C THR A 138 9.99 14.53 2.79
N HIS A 139 10.56 13.96 1.73
CA HIS A 139 11.33 14.64 0.68
C HIS A 139 11.35 13.80 -0.60
N GLU A 140 11.85 14.37 -1.70
CA GLU A 140 11.92 13.75 -3.02
C GLU A 140 13.32 13.20 -3.35
N GLY A 141 14.04 12.75 -2.31
CA GLY A 141 15.43 12.32 -2.44
C GLY A 141 15.65 10.92 -3.03
N TYR A 142 14.57 10.18 -3.29
CA TYR A 142 14.70 8.88 -3.96
C TYR A 142 15.02 9.10 -5.44
N VAL A 143 16.24 8.75 -5.83
CA VAL A 143 16.73 8.95 -7.20
C VAL A 143 16.56 7.69 -8.05
N ASP A 144 16.37 7.88 -9.33
CA ASP A 144 16.36 6.83 -10.35
C ASP A 144 17.77 6.47 -10.82
N GLN A 145 17.86 5.59 -11.81
CA GLN A 145 19.12 5.17 -12.43
C GLN A 145 19.89 6.29 -13.15
N ASN A 146 19.23 7.41 -13.44
CA ASN A 146 19.85 8.59 -14.06
C ASN A 146 20.29 9.63 -13.03
N ASN A 147 20.20 9.30 -11.73
CA ASN A 147 20.44 10.20 -10.60
C ASN A 147 19.47 11.41 -10.58
N GLU A 148 18.27 11.25 -11.13
CA GLU A 148 17.20 12.23 -11.05
C GLU A 148 16.16 11.79 -10.03
N SER A 149 15.47 12.75 -9.39
CA SER A 149 14.40 12.43 -8.46
C SER A 149 13.25 11.73 -9.18
N ALA A 150 13.02 10.46 -8.85
CA ALA A 150 11.90 9.69 -9.39
C ALA A 150 10.53 10.25 -8.97
N PHE A 151 10.49 11.08 -7.93
CA PHE A 151 9.28 11.65 -7.32
C PHE A 151 9.22 13.19 -7.40
N LYS A 152 9.88 13.82 -8.36
CA LYS A 152 9.83 15.27 -8.53
C LYS A 152 8.38 15.76 -8.67
N GLY A 153 7.93 16.67 -7.77
CA GLY A 153 6.53 17.10 -7.64
C GLY A 153 5.61 16.07 -6.97
N GLY A 154 6.15 14.94 -6.55
CA GLY A 154 5.40 13.87 -5.89
C GLY A 154 5.06 14.21 -4.44
N LYS A 155 5.87 15.05 -3.79
CA LYS A 155 5.61 15.47 -2.41
C LYS A 155 4.29 16.23 -2.31
N GLU A 156 4.08 17.22 -3.15
CA GLU A 156 2.83 17.98 -3.20
C GLU A 156 1.64 17.09 -3.53
N LYS A 157 1.79 16.16 -4.48
CA LYS A 157 0.75 15.18 -4.80
C LYS A 157 0.46 14.29 -3.59
N SER A 158 1.50 13.82 -2.90
CA SER A 158 1.33 12.89 -1.77
C SER A 158 0.57 13.49 -0.58
N LEU A 159 0.61 14.79 -0.40
CA LEU A 159 -0.18 15.51 0.61
C LEU A 159 -1.71 15.41 0.37
N LEU A 160 -2.12 15.13 -0.85
CA LEU A 160 -3.53 15.06 -1.24
C LEU A 160 -4.14 13.66 -1.08
N PHE A 161 -3.36 12.62 -0.74
CA PHE A 161 -3.90 11.27 -0.63
C PHE A 161 -5.05 11.17 0.35
N ASN A 162 -4.94 11.84 1.51
CA ASN A 162 -6.01 11.78 2.51
C ASN A 162 -7.34 12.23 1.91
N ASP A 163 -7.41 13.42 1.32
CA ASP A 163 -8.64 13.99 0.78
C ASP A 163 -9.28 13.11 -0.30
N TYR A 164 -8.44 12.56 -1.20
CA TYR A 164 -8.93 11.72 -2.30
C TYR A 164 -9.34 10.32 -1.86
N TYR A 165 -8.58 9.70 -0.94
CA TYR A 165 -8.83 8.32 -0.51
C TYR A 165 -9.94 8.24 0.54
N GLU A 166 -10.06 9.22 1.44
CA GLU A 166 -11.19 9.32 2.36
C GLU A 166 -12.50 9.47 1.60
N LYS A 167 -12.54 10.40 0.63
CA LYS A 167 -13.70 10.56 -0.24
C LYS A 167 -14.01 9.26 -1.01
N LEU A 168 -13.01 8.62 -1.59
CA LEU A 168 -13.19 7.36 -2.31
C LEU A 168 -13.74 6.26 -1.38
N ALA A 169 -13.20 6.14 -0.17
CA ALA A 169 -13.66 5.17 0.82
C ALA A 169 -15.14 5.40 1.17
N LEU A 170 -15.52 6.65 1.39
CA LEU A 170 -16.91 7.02 1.65
C LEU A 170 -17.82 6.68 0.45
N ASP A 171 -17.43 7.10 -0.76
CA ASP A 171 -18.20 6.88 -2.00
C ASP A 171 -18.38 5.37 -2.32
N ARG A 172 -17.41 4.54 -1.90
CA ARG A 172 -17.40 3.09 -2.11
C ARG A 172 -17.80 2.27 -0.87
N GLY A 173 -18.15 2.90 0.26
CA GLY A 173 -18.48 2.19 1.51
C GLY A 173 -17.36 1.28 1.98
N CYS A 174 -16.11 1.74 1.90
CA CYS A 174 -14.93 1.07 2.45
C CYS A 174 -14.63 1.60 3.85
N HIS A 175 -14.01 0.78 4.69
CA HIS A 175 -13.36 1.28 5.90
C HIS A 175 -12.13 2.10 5.50
N TYR A 176 -11.75 3.05 6.36
CA TYR A 176 -10.66 3.98 6.06
C TYR A 176 -9.75 4.23 7.26
N VAL A 177 -8.46 4.41 6.98
CA VAL A 177 -7.47 4.92 7.95
C VAL A 177 -6.56 5.93 7.26
N ASP A 178 -6.46 7.13 7.85
CA ASP A 178 -5.49 8.14 7.46
C ASP A 178 -4.13 7.86 8.10
N LEU A 179 -3.18 7.32 7.32
CA LEU A 179 -1.81 7.10 7.80
C LEU A 179 -1.01 8.40 7.84
N GLN A 180 -1.34 9.43 7.07
CA GLN A 180 -0.62 10.71 7.11
C GLN A 180 -0.73 11.40 8.47
N ALA A 181 -1.88 11.25 9.13
CA ALA A 181 -2.10 11.84 10.45
C ALA A 181 -1.27 11.19 11.56
N VAL A 182 -0.83 9.94 11.38
CA VAL A 182 -0.28 9.13 12.48
C VAL A 182 1.16 8.67 12.26
N VAL A 183 1.64 8.59 11.03
CA VAL A 183 2.99 8.10 10.73
C VAL A 183 3.61 8.83 9.54
N SER A 184 4.92 9.07 9.59
CA SER A 184 5.70 9.65 8.49
C SER A 184 6.71 8.65 7.96
N TYR A 185 7.03 8.77 6.68
CA TYR A 185 8.16 8.06 6.11
C TYR A 185 9.49 8.50 6.71
N SER A 186 10.48 7.62 6.67
CA SER A 186 11.84 7.89 7.10
C SER A 186 12.46 9.06 6.34
N LYS A 187 13.27 9.87 7.03
CA LYS A 187 14.05 10.95 6.40
C LYS A 187 15.26 10.43 5.60
N ILE A 188 15.54 9.13 5.63
CA ILE A 188 16.68 8.54 4.91
C ILE A 188 16.42 8.60 3.40
N ASP A 189 15.24 8.16 2.96
CA ASP A 189 14.88 8.15 1.54
C ASP A 189 13.57 8.88 1.22
N GLY A 190 12.86 9.35 2.23
CA GLY A 190 11.62 10.13 2.08
C GLY A 190 10.37 9.33 1.74
N LEU A 191 10.48 8.00 1.57
CA LEU A 191 9.46 7.16 0.94
C LEU A 191 9.07 5.93 1.78
N HIS A 192 9.98 5.36 2.56
CA HIS A 192 9.75 4.09 3.26
C HIS A 192 9.69 4.28 4.77
N TYR A 193 8.91 3.44 5.45
CA TYR A 193 8.85 3.42 6.91
C TYR A 193 10.13 2.83 7.50
N ASP A 194 10.60 3.44 8.58
CA ASP A 194 11.55 2.78 9.50
C ASP A 194 10.81 1.78 10.42
N LYS A 195 11.55 1.09 11.29
CA LYS A 195 10.97 0.11 12.23
C LYS A 195 9.86 0.70 13.10
N ARG A 196 10.02 1.95 13.54
CA ARG A 196 9.01 2.63 14.36
C ARG A 196 7.76 2.93 13.53
N GLY A 197 7.93 3.38 12.30
CA GLY A 197 6.82 3.60 11.37
C GLY A 197 6.03 2.33 11.12
N HIS A 198 6.71 1.20 10.89
CA HIS A 198 6.05 -0.10 10.75
C HIS A 198 5.25 -0.49 12.00
N ALA A 199 5.79 -0.28 13.21
CA ALA A 199 5.07 -0.58 14.45
C ALA A 199 3.82 0.30 14.63
N VAL A 200 3.89 1.59 14.26
CA VAL A 200 2.73 2.49 14.31
C VAL A 200 1.65 2.04 13.33
N VAL A 201 2.00 1.73 12.07
CA VAL A 201 1.04 1.22 11.08
C VAL A 201 0.36 -0.05 11.59
N ALA A 202 1.12 -1.03 12.11
CA ALA A 202 0.55 -2.26 12.64
C ALA A 202 -0.45 -2.00 13.76
N SER A 203 -0.12 -1.14 14.72
CA SER A 203 -0.99 -0.81 15.86
C SER A 203 -2.31 -0.14 15.42
N ILE A 204 -2.24 0.84 14.51
CA ILE A 204 -3.43 1.55 14.03
C ILE A 204 -4.32 0.63 13.20
N VAL A 205 -3.72 -0.19 12.33
CA VAL A 205 -4.49 -1.16 11.51
C VAL A 205 -5.13 -2.22 12.41
N ALA A 206 -4.45 -2.71 13.45
CA ALA A 206 -5.02 -3.65 14.41
C ALA A 206 -6.24 -3.06 15.14
N SER A 207 -6.13 -1.80 15.59
CA SER A 207 -7.27 -1.12 16.22
C SER A 207 -8.46 -1.04 15.28
N LYS A 208 -8.21 -0.71 13.99
CA LYS A 208 -9.28 -0.62 12.99
C LYS A 208 -9.91 -1.98 12.66
N ILE A 209 -9.11 -3.05 12.60
CA ILE A 209 -9.61 -4.41 12.40
C ILE A 209 -10.52 -4.83 13.56
N ASN A 210 -10.13 -4.54 14.80
CA ASN A 210 -10.97 -4.82 15.95
C ASN A 210 -12.30 -4.06 15.90
N GLU A 211 -12.33 -2.81 15.42
CA GLU A 211 -13.59 -2.06 15.20
C GLU A 211 -14.48 -2.67 14.12
N ILE A 212 -13.87 -3.28 13.09
CA ILE A 212 -14.60 -3.88 11.96
C ILE A 212 -15.29 -5.19 12.38
N PHE A 213 -14.64 -5.98 13.24
CA PHE A 213 -15.09 -7.33 13.58
C PHE A 213 -15.70 -7.46 14.99
N THR A 214 -15.88 -6.35 15.73
CA THR A 214 -16.62 -6.31 17.01
C THR A 214 -18.04 -5.83 16.78
#